data_cb3aab5bc51422a64bc2c249b33b3684
#
_entry.id   cb3aab5bc51422a64bc2c249b33b3684
#
_cell.length_a   1.000
_cell.length_b   1.000
_cell.length_c   1.000
_cell.angle_alpha   90.00
_cell.angle_beta   90.00
_cell.angle_gamma   90.00
#
_symmetry.space_group_name_H-M   'P 1'
#
loop_
_entity.id
_entity.type
_entity.pdbx_description
1 polymer ?
#
loop_
_entity_poly.entity_id
_entity_poly.type
_entity_poly.pdbx_seq_one_letter_code
_entity_poly.pdbx_strand_id
1 'polypeptide(L)'
;LNKLDHSLDPFYEEIRELKVSAHVLIKRDGEIIQFVPFNMRAWHAGESSFEGKDNCNDYSIGIELEGADDDNFEEIQYDKLCEVTIALQDEYKNITKENIKGHSDVAPGRKKDPGLFFKWDRYLDNV
;
A
#
# COMPACT_ATOMS: atom_id res chain seq x y z
N LEU A 1 7.99 -9.17 8.17
CA LEU A 1 7.40 -7.90 8.59
C LEU A 1 7.21 -7.87 10.09
N ASN A 2 7.65 -6.82 10.73
CA ASN A 2 7.49 -6.68 12.17
C ASN A 2 6.09 -6.16 12.50
N LYS A 3 5.41 -6.85 13.40
CA LYS A 3 4.15 -6.37 13.97
C LYS A 3 4.46 -5.42 15.11
N LEU A 4 3.87 -4.23 15.08
CA LEU A 4 3.97 -3.28 16.17
C LEU A 4 2.78 -3.43 17.11
N ASP A 5 2.95 -3.02 18.35
CA ASP A 5 1.84 -2.89 19.29
C ASP A 5 1.02 -1.66 18.91
N HIS A 6 0.00 -1.87 18.13
CA HIS A 6 -0.83 -0.80 17.58
C HIS A 6 -1.59 -0.01 18.66
N SER A 7 -1.78 -0.59 19.84
CA SER A 7 -2.49 0.10 20.92
C SER A 7 -1.75 1.33 21.43
N LEU A 8 -0.43 1.41 21.18
CA LEU A 8 0.43 2.53 21.59
C LEU A 8 0.66 3.54 20.47
N ASP A 9 0.16 3.29 19.26
CA ASP A 9 0.38 4.14 18.09
C ASP A 9 -0.80 5.08 17.89
N PRO A 10 -0.61 6.42 18.09
CA PRO A 10 -1.71 7.39 17.89
C PRO A 10 -2.26 7.41 16.46
N PHE A 11 -1.38 7.15 15.47
CA PHE A 11 -1.78 7.11 14.07
C PHE A 11 -2.73 5.94 13.80
N TYR A 12 -2.45 4.79 14.41
CA TYR A 12 -3.32 3.61 14.29
C TYR A 12 -4.72 3.88 14.84
N GLU A 13 -4.82 4.53 16.01
CA GLU A 13 -6.11 4.86 16.60
C GLU A 13 -6.94 5.78 15.69
N GLU A 14 -6.30 6.80 15.11
CA GLU A 14 -6.94 7.70 14.16
C GLU A 14 -7.47 6.94 12.93
N ILE A 15 -6.64 6.07 12.35
CA ILE A 15 -7.03 5.25 11.20
C ILE A 15 -8.19 4.34 11.54
N ARG A 16 -8.15 3.69 12.71
CA ARG A 16 -9.20 2.78 13.15
C ARG A 16 -10.55 3.47 13.29
N GLU A 17 -10.57 4.67 13.87
CA GLU A 17 -11.80 5.45 14.04
C GLU A 17 -12.39 5.86 12.70
N LEU A 18 -11.56 6.21 11.72
CA LEU A 18 -11.98 6.59 10.39
C LEU A 18 -12.30 5.38 9.50
N LYS A 19 -12.02 4.16 9.97
CA LYS A 19 -12.14 2.92 9.19
C LYS A 19 -11.39 3.03 7.86
N VAL A 20 -10.19 3.64 7.92
CA VAL A 20 -9.28 3.79 6.77
C VAL A 20 -7.94 3.25 7.19
N SER A 21 -7.44 2.22 6.51
CA SER A 21 -6.15 1.63 6.84
C SER A 21 -5.63 0.79 5.69
N ALA A 22 -4.35 0.99 5.32
CA ALA A 22 -3.64 0.01 4.52
C ALA A 22 -3.18 -1.15 5.41
N HIS A 23 -2.74 -2.24 4.80
CA HIS A 23 -2.11 -3.32 5.57
C HIS A 23 -0.76 -2.85 6.13
N VAL A 24 -0.02 -2.08 5.35
CA VAL A 24 1.35 -1.65 5.67
C VAL A 24 1.53 -0.18 5.32
N LEU A 25 2.25 0.53 6.17
CA LEU A 25 2.79 1.86 5.88
C LEU A 25 4.32 1.79 5.86
N ILE A 26 4.93 2.36 4.83
CA ILE A 26 6.37 2.52 4.74
C ILE A 26 6.69 4.00 4.93
N LYS A 27 7.35 4.30 6.02
CA LYS A 27 7.69 5.68 6.38
C LYS A 27 8.86 6.20 5.55
N ARG A 28 9.05 7.50 5.57
CA ARG A 28 10.12 8.15 4.78
C ARG A 28 11.52 7.70 5.18
N ASP A 29 11.71 7.27 6.42
CA ASP A 29 12.98 6.71 6.90
C ASP A 29 13.15 5.21 6.61
N GLY A 30 12.17 4.60 5.95
CA GLY A 30 12.16 3.18 5.62
C GLY A 30 11.54 2.29 6.69
N GLU A 31 11.06 2.85 7.80
CA GLU A 31 10.38 2.06 8.83
C GLU A 31 9.08 1.48 8.26
N ILE A 32 8.88 0.17 8.47
CA ILE A 32 7.69 -0.55 8.03
C ILE A 32 6.77 -0.77 9.22
N ILE A 33 5.54 -0.29 9.11
CA ILE A 33 4.50 -0.45 10.13
C ILE A 33 3.37 -1.30 9.53
N GLN A 34 3.08 -2.43 10.16
CA GLN A 34 1.96 -3.27 9.76
C GLN A 34 0.76 -2.99 10.65
N PHE A 35 -0.33 -2.53 10.06
CA PHE A 35 -1.59 -2.24 10.77
C PHE A 35 -2.57 -3.41 10.72
N VAL A 36 -2.57 -4.16 9.64
CA VAL A 36 -3.53 -5.24 9.40
C VAL A 36 -2.78 -6.46 8.90
N PRO A 37 -3.07 -7.67 9.43
CA PRO A 37 -2.52 -8.90 8.85
C PRO A 37 -2.93 -9.05 7.39
N PHE A 38 -2.05 -9.60 6.56
CA PHE A 38 -2.32 -9.69 5.12
C PHE A 38 -3.49 -10.58 4.76
N ASN A 39 -3.84 -11.53 5.62
CA ASN A 39 -5.00 -12.41 5.41
C ASN A 39 -6.31 -11.81 5.90
N MET A 40 -6.30 -10.56 6.33
CA MET A 40 -7.49 -9.84 6.78
C MET A 40 -7.76 -8.64 5.89
N ARG A 41 -9.01 -8.21 5.84
CA ARG A 41 -9.41 -7.05 5.06
C ARG A 41 -8.88 -5.75 5.69
N ALA A 42 -8.27 -4.90 4.88
CA ALA A 42 -7.99 -3.51 5.25
C ALA A 42 -8.89 -2.56 4.45
N TRP A 43 -9.05 -1.34 4.91
CA TRP A 43 -9.94 -0.35 4.33
C TRP A 43 -9.14 0.71 3.59
N HIS A 44 -8.41 0.30 2.51
CA HIS A 44 -7.43 1.15 1.85
C HIS A 44 -7.88 1.71 0.50
N ALA A 45 -8.78 1.04 -0.20
CA ALA A 45 -9.14 1.40 -1.58
C ALA A 45 -10.41 2.25 -1.68
N GLY A 46 -11.35 2.08 -0.76
CA GLY A 46 -12.65 2.73 -0.85
C GLY A 46 -13.42 2.29 -2.08
N GLU A 47 -14.19 3.19 -2.66
CA GLU A 47 -14.88 2.92 -3.92
C GLU A 47 -13.85 2.77 -5.03
N SER A 48 -13.79 1.57 -5.66
CA SER A 48 -12.70 1.19 -6.54
C SER A 48 -13.11 0.01 -7.42
N SER A 49 -12.37 -0.19 -8.52
CA SER A 49 -12.54 -1.37 -9.34
C SER A 49 -11.23 -1.75 -10.03
N PHE A 50 -11.06 -3.05 -10.31
CA PHE A 50 -9.91 -3.57 -11.02
C PHE A 50 -10.39 -4.71 -11.94
N GLU A 51 -10.13 -4.58 -13.24
CA GLU A 51 -10.53 -5.55 -14.26
C GLU A 51 -12.03 -5.88 -14.19
N GLY A 52 -12.87 -4.87 -13.97
CA GLY A 52 -14.31 -5.02 -13.89
C GLY A 52 -14.83 -5.54 -12.55
N LYS A 53 -13.97 -5.76 -11.58
CA LYS A 53 -14.35 -6.24 -10.24
C LYS A 53 -14.27 -5.09 -9.23
N ASP A 54 -15.40 -4.79 -8.61
CA ASP A 54 -15.52 -3.70 -7.64
C ASP A 54 -15.01 -4.07 -6.25
N ASN A 55 -14.93 -3.08 -5.37
CA ASN A 55 -14.55 -3.25 -3.95
C ASN A 55 -13.20 -3.94 -3.78
N CYS A 56 -12.13 -3.27 -4.26
CA CYS A 56 -10.78 -3.82 -4.21
C CYS A 56 -10.33 -4.22 -2.81
N ASN A 57 -10.89 -3.62 -1.75
CA ASN A 57 -10.60 -4.04 -0.37
C ASN A 57 -10.88 -5.53 -0.12
N ASP A 58 -11.81 -6.13 -0.87
CA ASP A 58 -12.24 -7.51 -0.64
C ASP A 58 -11.18 -8.52 -1.09
N TYR A 59 -10.26 -8.14 -1.99
CA TYR A 59 -9.34 -9.08 -2.61
C TYR A 59 -7.93 -8.54 -2.83
N SER A 60 -7.55 -7.43 -2.21
CA SER A 60 -6.25 -6.82 -2.44
C SER A 60 -5.52 -6.47 -1.14
N ILE A 61 -4.22 -6.26 -1.28
CA ILE A 61 -3.34 -5.80 -0.20
C ILE A 61 -2.98 -4.35 -0.48
N GLY A 62 -3.17 -3.48 0.51
CA GLY A 62 -2.83 -2.08 0.41
C GLY A 62 -1.53 -1.75 1.12
N ILE A 63 -0.63 -1.09 0.40
CA ILE A 63 0.62 -0.58 0.95
C ILE A 63 0.63 0.93 0.75
N GLU A 64 0.89 1.65 1.82
CA GLU A 64 0.95 3.11 1.80
C GLU A 64 2.37 3.58 2.01
N LEU A 65 2.77 4.61 1.27
CA LEU A 65 4.07 5.26 1.44
C LEU A 65 3.85 6.63 2.07
N GLU A 66 4.59 6.93 3.12
CA GLU A 66 4.51 8.25 3.76
C GLU A 66 4.96 9.34 2.80
N GLY A 67 4.09 10.32 2.57
CA GLY A 67 4.34 11.46 1.69
C GLY A 67 3.05 12.03 1.15
N ALA A 68 3.11 13.21 0.54
CA ALA A 68 1.98 13.81 -0.16
C ALA A 68 2.00 13.43 -1.64
N ASP A 69 0.86 13.60 -2.33
CA ASP A 69 0.71 13.19 -3.74
C ASP A 69 1.66 13.92 -4.69
N ASP A 70 2.15 15.10 -4.30
CA ASP A 70 3.07 15.91 -5.09
C ASP A 70 4.52 15.83 -4.60
N ASP A 71 4.81 14.92 -3.68
CA ASP A 71 6.16 14.70 -3.16
C ASP A 71 6.90 13.62 -3.95
N ASN A 72 8.23 13.76 -4.01
CA ASN A 72 9.11 12.65 -4.37
C ASN A 72 9.24 11.71 -3.18
N PHE A 73 9.36 10.42 -3.45
CA PHE A 73 9.61 9.42 -2.42
C PHE A 73 11.11 9.18 -2.25
N GLU A 74 11.50 8.73 -1.05
CA GLU A 74 12.90 8.46 -0.74
C GLU A 74 13.35 7.11 -1.32
N GLU A 75 14.62 6.98 -1.66
CA GLU A 75 15.16 5.72 -2.19
C GLU A 75 14.93 4.56 -1.23
N ILE A 76 15.07 4.80 0.09
CA ILE A 76 14.83 3.76 1.08
C ILE A 76 13.38 3.26 1.06
N GLN A 77 12.42 4.13 0.69
CA GLN A 77 11.03 3.71 0.56
C GLN A 77 10.85 2.74 -0.62
N TYR A 78 11.50 3.01 -1.75
CA TYR A 78 11.47 2.07 -2.88
C TYR A 78 12.12 0.74 -2.52
N ASP A 79 13.26 0.77 -1.83
CA ASP A 79 13.95 -0.44 -1.40
C ASP A 79 13.06 -1.30 -0.50
N LYS A 80 12.42 -0.68 0.48
CA LYS A 80 11.52 -1.39 1.39
C LYS A 80 10.25 -1.86 0.71
N LEU A 81 9.70 -1.06 -0.20
CA LEU A 81 8.54 -1.46 -1.00
C LEU A 81 8.85 -2.71 -1.83
N CYS A 82 10.02 -2.75 -2.46
CA CYS A 82 10.45 -3.93 -3.22
C CYS A 82 10.61 -5.16 -2.33
N GLU A 83 11.23 -5.01 -1.16
CA GLU A 83 11.39 -6.09 -0.19
C GLU A 83 10.05 -6.68 0.24
N VAL A 84 9.11 -5.82 0.60
CA VAL A 84 7.76 -6.24 1.01
C VAL A 84 7.03 -6.93 -0.15
N THR A 85 7.12 -6.35 -1.34
CA THR A 85 6.46 -6.90 -2.53
C THR A 85 6.99 -8.28 -2.88
N ILE A 86 8.30 -8.46 -2.87
CA ILE A 86 8.92 -9.76 -3.17
C ILE A 86 8.47 -10.82 -2.15
N ALA A 87 8.44 -10.45 -0.87
CA ALA A 87 7.96 -11.36 0.18
C ALA A 87 6.48 -11.73 -0.04
N LEU A 88 5.65 -10.78 -0.44
CA LEU A 88 4.23 -11.04 -0.74
C LEU A 88 4.07 -11.90 -1.98
N GLN A 89 4.89 -11.71 -3.01
CA GLN A 89 4.86 -12.54 -4.21
C GLN A 89 5.23 -13.98 -3.92
N ASP A 90 6.14 -14.22 -2.97
CA ASP A 90 6.50 -15.58 -2.54
C ASP A 90 5.32 -16.28 -1.86
N GLU A 91 4.55 -15.55 -1.07
CA GLU A 91 3.43 -16.10 -0.31
C GLU A 91 2.16 -16.19 -1.17
N TYR A 92 1.91 -15.19 -2.01
CA TYR A 92 0.69 -15.06 -2.80
C TYR A 92 1.05 -15.02 -4.28
N LYS A 93 0.97 -16.18 -4.96
CA LYS A 93 1.46 -16.33 -6.35
C LYS A 93 0.68 -15.53 -7.38
N ASN A 94 -0.51 -15.05 -7.04
CA ASN A 94 -1.30 -14.20 -7.94
C ASN A 94 -0.86 -12.74 -7.94
N ILE A 95 0.07 -12.34 -7.07
CA ILE A 95 0.61 -10.98 -7.07
C ILE A 95 1.70 -10.89 -8.13
N THR A 96 1.31 -10.61 -9.36
CA THR A 96 2.22 -10.39 -10.48
C THR A 96 2.37 -8.89 -10.72
N LYS A 97 3.34 -8.48 -11.54
CA LYS A 97 3.53 -7.07 -11.87
C LYS A 97 2.28 -6.43 -12.44
N GLU A 98 1.53 -7.18 -13.24
CA GLU A 98 0.29 -6.71 -13.87
C GLU A 98 -0.82 -6.45 -12.85
N ASN A 99 -0.74 -7.06 -11.68
CA ASN A 99 -1.71 -6.91 -10.59
C ASN A 99 -1.28 -5.89 -9.54
N ILE A 100 -0.17 -5.20 -9.74
CA ILE A 100 0.30 -4.14 -8.85
C ILE A 100 -0.10 -2.80 -9.45
N LYS A 101 -0.96 -2.07 -8.73
CA LYS A 101 -1.57 -0.84 -9.24
C LYS A 101 -1.51 0.27 -8.19
N GLY A 102 -1.58 1.52 -8.65
CA GLY A 102 -1.76 2.67 -7.78
C GLY A 102 -3.22 2.86 -7.40
N HIS A 103 -3.44 3.57 -6.30
CA HIS A 103 -4.80 3.92 -5.89
C HIS A 103 -5.53 4.69 -7.01
N SER A 104 -4.81 5.57 -7.72
CA SER A 104 -5.35 6.31 -8.86
C SER A 104 -5.80 5.40 -10.00
N ASP A 105 -5.19 4.22 -10.16
CA ASP A 105 -5.56 3.29 -11.22
C ASP A 105 -6.88 2.57 -10.93
N VAL A 106 -7.16 2.26 -9.66
CA VAL A 106 -8.36 1.54 -9.25
C VAL A 106 -9.50 2.46 -8.82
N ALA A 107 -9.22 3.73 -8.59
CA ALA A 107 -10.20 4.75 -8.24
C ALA A 107 -9.94 6.03 -9.06
N PRO A 108 -9.97 5.95 -10.40
CA PRO A 108 -9.63 7.10 -11.26
C PRO A 108 -10.59 8.26 -11.02
N GLY A 109 -10.04 9.48 -11.04
CA GLY A 109 -10.81 10.70 -10.79
C GLY A 109 -11.11 10.99 -9.33
N ARG A 110 -11.06 9.97 -8.46
CA ARG A 110 -11.31 10.12 -7.02
C ARG A 110 -10.01 10.18 -6.21
N LYS A 111 -8.99 9.41 -6.62
CA LYS A 111 -7.70 9.33 -5.93
C LYS A 111 -6.55 9.58 -6.90
N LYS A 112 -5.50 10.20 -6.39
CA LYS A 112 -4.31 10.56 -7.16
C LYS A 112 -3.06 9.82 -6.72
N ASP A 113 -3.07 9.26 -5.51
CA ASP A 113 -1.90 8.57 -4.97
C ASP A 113 -1.55 7.30 -5.77
N PRO A 114 -0.30 6.96 -5.89
CA PRO A 114 0.87 7.56 -5.25
C PRO A 114 1.38 8.85 -5.89
N GLY A 115 0.67 9.45 -6.84
CA GLY A 115 1.01 10.73 -7.46
C GLY A 115 1.94 10.60 -8.65
N LEU A 116 2.14 11.72 -9.35
CA LEU A 116 2.92 11.77 -10.60
C LEU A 116 4.41 11.53 -10.40
N PHE A 117 4.92 11.77 -9.19
CA PHE A 117 6.35 11.63 -8.90
C PHE A 117 6.75 10.22 -8.47
N PHE A 118 5.79 9.31 -8.35
CA PHE A 118 6.11 7.91 -8.05
C PHE A 118 6.75 7.27 -9.29
N LYS A 119 7.94 6.72 -9.09
CA LYS A 119 8.74 6.13 -10.17
C LYS A 119 8.37 4.66 -10.37
N TRP A 120 7.35 4.41 -11.17
CA TRP A 120 6.82 3.06 -11.42
C TRP A 120 7.89 2.12 -11.98
N ASP A 121 8.72 2.59 -12.90
CA ASP A 121 9.79 1.76 -13.50
C ASP A 121 10.80 1.35 -12.44
N ARG A 122 11.20 2.29 -11.57
CA ARG A 122 12.12 2.01 -10.46
C ARG A 122 11.58 0.91 -9.56
N TYR A 123 10.28 0.86 -9.34
CA TYR A 123 9.62 -0.14 -8.52
C TYR A 123 9.45 -1.46 -9.29
N LEU A 124 8.74 -1.43 -10.42
CA LEU A 124 8.33 -2.66 -11.12
C LEU A 124 9.50 -3.41 -11.75
N ASP A 125 10.59 -2.74 -12.10
CA ASP A 125 11.77 -3.40 -12.65
C ASP A 125 12.50 -4.24 -11.59
N ASN A 126 12.19 -4.08 -10.32
CA ASN A 126 12.87 -4.75 -9.21
C ASN A 126 11.98 -5.74 -8.44
N VAL A 127 10.82 -6.09 -8.99
CA VAL A 127 9.90 -7.05 -8.33
C VAL A 127 9.36 -8.15 -9.29
#